data_39c08aef5f32131fb4bc1bfe9711b137
#
_entry.id   39c08aef5f32131fb4bc1bfe9711b137
#
_cell.length_a   1.000
_cell.length_b   1.000
_cell.length_c   1.000
_cell.angle_alpha   90.00
_cell.angle_beta   90.00
_cell.angle_gamma   90.00
#
_symmetry.space_group_name_H-M   'P 1'
#
loop_
_entity.id
_entity.type
_entity.pdbx_description
1 polymer ?
#
loop_
_entity_poly.entity_id
_entity_poly.type
_entity_poly.pdbx_seq_one_letter_code
_entity_poly.pdbx_strand_id
1 'polypeptide(L)' 'VSGGYRFARFQLVRRSGPLVFRVQCEVCAEMGPQAATGDAAMMWAVLHLDDHPGHDLFRELSSTPFRAEPRS' A
#
# COMPACT_ATOMS: atom_id res chain seq x y z
N VAL A 1 8.33 -19.45 6.85
CA VAL A 1 9.21 -18.53 7.53
C VAL A 1 8.42 -17.36 8.04
N SER A 2 8.40 -17.22 9.32
CA SER A 2 7.70 -16.09 9.90
C SER A 2 8.61 -14.87 9.84
N GLY A 3 8.20 -13.88 9.11
CA GLY A 3 8.74 -12.55 9.27
C GLY A 3 9.89 -12.13 8.41
N GLY A 4 10.43 -12.94 7.50
CA GLY A 4 11.51 -12.39 6.72
C GLY A 4 12.13 -13.29 5.69
N TYR A 5 13.04 -12.70 4.93
CA TYR A 5 13.85 -13.37 3.91
C TYR A 5 15.31 -13.19 4.27
N ARG A 6 16.10 -14.20 3.96
CA ARG A 6 17.54 -14.17 4.25
C ARG A 6 18.34 -14.06 2.97
N PHE A 7 19.33 -13.17 3.04
CA PHE A 7 20.31 -12.98 1.98
C PHE A 7 21.70 -13.09 2.59
N ALA A 8 22.73 -13.06 1.75
CA ALA A 8 24.10 -13.33 2.21
C ALA A 8 24.54 -12.46 3.40
N ARG A 9 24.17 -11.19 3.40
CA ARG A 9 24.62 -10.24 4.43
C ARG A 9 23.51 -9.63 5.25
N PHE A 10 22.26 -9.81 4.80
CA PHE A 10 21.12 -9.15 5.41
C PHE A 10 19.97 -10.11 5.51
N GLN A 11 19.06 -9.79 6.40
CA GLN A 11 17.73 -10.39 6.39
C GLN A 11 16.72 -9.26 6.40
N LEU A 12 15.59 -9.50 5.73
CA LEU A 12 14.46 -8.56 5.71
C LEU A 12 13.49 -8.98 6.79
N VAL A 13 13.18 -8.07 7.68
CA VAL A 13 12.34 -8.34 8.84
C VAL A 13 11.19 -7.36 8.86
N ARG A 14 9.99 -7.85 9.12
CA ARG A 14 8.82 -6.97 9.27
C ARG A 14 9.00 -6.11 10.50
N ARG A 15 8.67 -4.84 10.33
CA ARG A 15 8.69 -3.88 11.43
C ARG A 15 7.32 -3.76 12.05
N SER A 16 7.27 -3.37 13.32
CA SER A 16 6.08 -2.84 13.93
C SER A 16 5.77 -1.51 13.28
N GLY A 17 4.51 -1.25 13.04
CA GLY A 17 4.09 0.01 12.49
C GLY A 17 2.70 -0.10 11.89
N PRO A 18 2.03 1.01 11.66
CA PRO A 18 0.69 0.98 11.10
C PRO A 18 0.72 0.50 9.65
N LEU A 19 -0.30 -0.25 9.28
CA LEU A 19 -0.58 -0.49 7.87
C LEU A 19 -0.99 0.81 7.23
N VAL A 20 -0.58 0.98 5.99
CA VAL A 20 -0.95 2.13 5.20
C VAL A 20 -1.74 1.65 4.00
N PHE A 21 -2.82 2.35 3.69
CA PHE A 21 -3.71 2.00 2.61
C PHE A 21 -3.70 3.08 1.54
N ARG A 22 -3.79 2.66 0.29
CA ARG A 22 -3.95 3.56 -0.85
C ARG A 22 -4.91 2.92 -1.82
N VAL A 23 -5.51 3.74 -2.68
CA VAL A 23 -6.37 3.26 -3.74
C VAL A 23 -5.79 3.74 -5.07
N GLN A 24 -5.76 2.84 -6.04
CA GLN A 24 -5.32 3.15 -7.39
C GLN A 24 -6.47 2.99 -8.36
N CYS A 25 -6.62 3.94 -9.27
CA CYS A 25 -7.55 3.81 -10.38
C CYS A 25 -6.93 2.87 -11.41
N GLU A 26 -7.64 1.79 -11.77
CA GLU A 26 -7.14 0.84 -12.76
C GLU A 26 -7.28 1.36 -14.19
N VAL A 27 -8.06 2.40 -14.40
CA VAL A 27 -8.26 2.95 -15.74
C VAL A 27 -7.11 3.89 -16.12
N CYS A 28 -6.67 4.75 -15.21
CA CYS A 28 -5.62 5.73 -15.51
C CYS A 28 -4.35 5.54 -14.69
N ALA A 29 -4.31 4.58 -13.77
CA ALA A 29 -3.19 4.28 -12.90
C ALA A 29 -2.89 5.37 -11.86
N GLU A 30 -3.68 6.40 -11.76
CA GLU A 30 -3.48 7.44 -10.75
C GLU A 30 -3.74 6.88 -9.36
N MET A 31 -2.94 7.30 -8.39
CA MET A 31 -3.03 6.82 -7.02
C MET A 31 -3.46 7.92 -6.08
N GLY A 32 -4.30 7.57 -5.13
CA GLY A 32 -4.66 8.46 -4.06
C GLY A 32 -3.61 8.52 -2.97
N PRO A 33 -3.81 9.41 -1.99
CA PRO A 33 -2.88 9.55 -0.87
C PRO A 33 -2.93 8.35 0.07
N GLN A 34 -1.90 8.21 0.87
CA GLN A 34 -1.87 7.21 1.93
C GLN A 34 -2.88 7.53 3.00
N ALA A 35 -3.50 6.50 3.55
CA ALA A 35 -4.49 6.63 4.61
C ALA A 35 -4.29 5.54 5.65
N ALA A 36 -4.77 5.78 6.86
CA ALA A 36 -4.64 4.84 7.96
C ALA A 36 -5.66 3.70 7.90
N THR A 37 -6.72 3.86 7.13
CA THR A 37 -7.76 2.84 6.97
C THR A 37 -8.14 2.70 5.51
N GLY A 38 -8.71 1.54 5.17
CA GLY A 38 -9.21 1.32 3.82
C GLY A 38 -10.36 2.27 3.47
N ASP A 39 -11.24 2.53 4.43
CA ASP A 39 -12.36 3.45 4.21
C ASP A 39 -11.88 4.86 3.90
N ALA A 40 -10.87 5.34 4.62
CA ALA A 40 -10.30 6.66 4.36
C ALA A 40 -9.63 6.72 2.98
N ALA A 41 -8.94 5.64 2.60
CA ALA A 41 -8.31 5.57 1.28
C ALA A 41 -9.36 5.58 0.15
N MET A 42 -10.50 4.96 0.38
CA MET A 42 -11.58 4.89 -0.62
C MET A 42 -12.25 6.23 -0.88
N MET A 43 -12.14 7.18 0.03
CA MET A 43 -12.69 8.51 -0.20
C MET A 43 -12.08 9.17 -1.44
N TRP A 44 -10.79 8.93 -1.67
CA TRP A 44 -10.16 9.43 -2.90
C TRP A 44 -10.82 8.83 -4.15
N ALA A 45 -11.17 7.54 -4.11
CA ALA A 45 -11.82 6.89 -5.24
C ALA A 45 -13.18 7.52 -5.54
N VAL A 46 -13.94 7.87 -4.52
CA VAL A 46 -15.23 8.53 -4.69
C VAL A 46 -15.06 9.87 -5.41
N LEU A 47 -14.09 10.66 -4.98
CA LEU A 47 -13.81 11.96 -5.57
C LEU A 47 -13.28 11.81 -7.01
N HIS A 48 -12.42 10.82 -7.23
CA HIS A 48 -11.86 10.56 -8.56
C HIS A 48 -12.95 10.13 -9.55
N LEU A 49 -13.86 9.27 -9.10
CA LEU A 49 -15.00 8.84 -9.93
C LEU A 49 -15.92 10.01 -10.25
N ASP A 50 -16.13 10.91 -9.31
CA ASP A 50 -16.96 12.09 -9.52
C ASP A 50 -16.38 12.99 -10.61
N ASP A 51 -15.05 13.15 -10.62
CA ASP A 51 -14.36 13.94 -11.63
C ASP A 51 -14.19 13.20 -12.97
N HIS A 52 -14.15 11.87 -12.92
CA HIS A 52 -13.91 11.02 -14.10
C HIS A 52 -14.92 9.87 -14.13
N PRO A 53 -16.16 10.12 -14.57
CA PRO A 53 -17.24 9.12 -14.45
C PRO A 53 -16.99 7.77 -15.10
N GLY A 54 -16.07 7.69 -16.06
CA GLY A 54 -15.72 6.42 -16.69
C GLY A 54 -14.68 5.62 -15.92
N HIS A 55 -14.11 6.17 -14.86
CA HIS A 55 -13.04 5.53 -14.10
C HIS A 55 -13.65 4.81 -12.90
N ASP A 56 -14.26 3.67 -13.14
CA ASP A 56 -15.05 2.95 -12.15
C ASP A 56 -14.40 1.67 -11.64
N LEU A 57 -13.13 1.43 -11.98
CA LEU A 57 -12.39 0.27 -11.50
C LEU A 57 -11.21 0.73 -10.65
N PHE A 58 -11.17 0.24 -9.42
CA PHE A 58 -10.14 0.62 -8.46
C PHE A 58 -9.57 -0.62 -7.79
N ARG A 59 -8.37 -0.48 -7.25
CA ARG A 59 -7.77 -1.49 -6.41
C ARG A 59 -7.23 -0.85 -5.14
N GLU A 60 -7.41 -1.55 -4.03
CA GLU A 60 -6.86 -1.14 -2.77
C GLU A 60 -5.48 -1.77 -2.60
N LEU A 61 -4.54 -0.97 -2.14
CA LEU A 61 -3.18 -1.41 -1.85
C LEU A 61 -2.90 -1.17 -0.38
N SER A 62 -2.32 -2.16 0.26
CA SER A 62 -1.84 -1.99 1.63
C SER A 62 -0.34 -2.25 1.66
N SER A 63 0.34 -1.58 2.57
CA SER A 63 1.79 -1.72 2.68
C SER A 63 2.19 -1.95 4.12
N THR A 64 3.19 -2.81 4.29
CA THR A 64 3.76 -3.17 5.58
C THR A 64 5.23 -2.80 5.55
N PRO A 65 5.74 -2.11 6.57
CA PRO A 65 7.15 -1.74 6.58
C PRO A 65 8.05 -2.94 6.85
N PHE A 66 9.21 -2.90 6.23
CA PHE A 66 10.28 -3.86 6.47
C PHE A 66 11.56 -3.14 6.82
N ARG A 67 12.45 -3.87 7.44
CA ARG A 67 13.78 -3.38 7.74
C ARG A 67 14.80 -4.42 7.31
N ALA A 68 15.89 -3.97 6.72
CA ALA A 68 17.03 -4.84 6.45
C ALA A 68 17.93 -4.81 7.68
N GLU A 69 18.24 -5.99 8.20
CA GLU A 69 19.13 -6.12 9.36
C GLU A 69 20.37 -6.88 8.94
N PRO A 70 21.57 -6.45 9.40
CA PRO A 70 22.78 -7.20 9.13
C PRO A 70 22.69 -8.58 9.77
N ARG A 71 23.19 -9.58 9.10
CA ARG A 71 23.31 -10.92 9.66
C ARG A 71 24.59 -10.99 10.47
N SER A 72 24.48 -11.54 11.64
CA SER A 72 25.64 -11.77 12.48
C SER A 72 26.26 -13.13 12.20
#